data_3ede0a7a87a3b923b919e0c0d55b0a73
#
_entry.id   3ede0a7a87a3b923b919e0c0d55b0a73
#
_cell.length_a   1.000
_cell.length_b   1.000
_cell.length_c   1.000
_cell.angle_alpha   90.00
_cell.angle_beta   90.00
_cell.angle_gamma   90.00
#
_symmetry.space_group_name_H-M   'P 1'
#
loop_
_entity.id
_entity.type
_entity.pdbx_description
1 polymer ?
#
loop_
_entity_poly.entity_id
_entity_poly.type
_entity_poly.pdbx_seq_one_letter_code
_entity_poly.pdbx_strand_id
1 'polypeptide(L)'
;PAAPEPAPAADSVPGLHVQTYCIRAVPCFWMADTVGKLLDAVGNDVRPDDRTLLRVLGAIQPTAAACAGVEGEVTAAPAAVAQAFIRWLTGLAARQPLAVHIRRAGEMDDVSRGVLEYLLAERPAGLTLLTEDGGALGDMPSGK
;
A
#
# COMPACT_ATOMS: atom_id res chain seq x y z
N PRO A 1 8.97 16.62 -30.63
CA PRO A 1 8.73 16.52 -30.31
C PRO A 1 8.17 16.18 -29.53
N ALA A 2 8.33 16.08 -29.38
CA ALA A 2 7.99 15.81 -28.80
C ALA A 2 7.15 15.65 -28.19
N ALA A 3 6.80 15.37 -28.02
CA ALA A 3 6.00 15.17 -27.63
C ALA A 3 5.56 15.12 -26.66
N PRO A 4 5.23 15.19 -26.29
CA PRO A 4 4.84 15.18 -25.34
C PRO A 4 4.11 14.48 -24.85
N GLU A 5 4.01 14.11 -24.46
CA GLU A 5 3.38 13.42 -24.00
C GLU A 5 2.50 13.74 -23.19
N PRO A 6 1.85 13.33 -23.03
CA PRO A 6 0.84 13.58 -22.42
C PRO A 6 0.82 13.27 -21.16
N ALA A 7 0.96 13.20 -20.64
CA ALA A 7 0.92 13.02 -19.56
C ALA A 7 0.23 12.51 -18.85
N PRO A 8 -0.06 12.08 -18.54
CA PRO A 8 -0.73 11.77 -17.81
C PRO A 8 -0.68 11.24 -16.82
N ALA A 9 -0.97 11.33 -16.40
CA ALA A 9 -1.36 10.76 -15.52
C ALA A 9 -0.54 10.00 -14.69
N ALA A 10 -1.01 9.08 -13.95
CA ALA A 10 -0.22 8.27 -13.10
C ALA A 10 0.92 7.65 -13.85
N ASP A 11 0.70 7.33 -15.08
CA ASP A 11 1.73 6.66 -15.84
C ASP A 11 2.94 7.51 -16.10
N SER A 12 2.80 8.81 -16.04
CA SER A 12 3.93 9.66 -16.31
C SER A 12 4.75 9.99 -15.07
N VAL A 13 4.31 9.53 -13.91
CA VAL A 13 5.05 9.74 -12.67
C VAL A 13 6.10 8.67 -12.52
N PRO A 14 7.39 9.06 -12.37
CA PRO A 14 8.41 8.03 -12.19
C PRO A 14 8.21 7.31 -10.87
N GLY A 15 8.65 6.08 -10.80
CA GLY A 15 8.56 5.32 -9.58
C GLY A 15 7.61 4.16 -9.69
N LEU A 16 7.13 3.70 -8.56
CA LEU A 16 6.28 2.53 -8.49
C LEU A 16 4.82 2.92 -8.48
N HIS A 17 4.03 2.11 -9.15
CA HIS A 17 2.59 2.30 -9.21
C HIS A 17 1.90 1.02 -8.82
N VAL A 18 0.97 1.09 -7.87
CA VAL A 18 0.20 -0.06 -7.44
C VAL A 18 -1.27 0.26 -7.56
N GLN A 19 -2.01 -0.65 -8.16
CA GLN A 19 -3.47 -0.57 -8.14
C GLN A 19 -3.97 -1.70 -7.26
N THR A 20 -4.84 -1.36 -6.34
CA THR A 20 -5.40 -2.34 -5.44
C THR A 20 -6.86 -1.98 -5.19
N TYR A 21 -7.52 -2.75 -4.36
CA TYR A 21 -8.93 -2.51 -4.06
C TYR A 21 -9.25 -3.11 -2.71
N CYS A 22 -10.45 -2.84 -2.23
CA CYS A 22 -10.90 -3.38 -0.95
C CYS A 22 -11.95 -4.45 -1.19
N ILE A 23 -11.97 -5.44 -0.32
CA ILE A 23 -12.97 -6.49 -0.34
C ILE A 23 -13.60 -6.48 1.04
N ARG A 24 -14.93 -6.32 1.07
CA ARG A 24 -15.65 -6.14 2.33
C ARG A 24 -15.38 -7.27 3.32
N ALA A 25 -15.32 -8.49 2.84
CA ALA A 25 -15.17 -9.63 3.71
C ALA A 25 -13.73 -9.97 4.06
N VAL A 26 -12.77 -9.24 3.52
CA VAL A 26 -11.35 -9.56 3.71
C VAL A 26 -10.66 -8.37 4.35
N PRO A 27 -10.45 -8.41 5.68
CA PRO A 27 -9.79 -7.30 6.36
C PRO A 27 -8.38 -7.07 5.85
N CYS A 28 -7.99 -5.81 5.78
CA CYS A 28 -6.65 -5.41 5.39
C CYS A 28 -6.27 -5.86 3.99
N PHE A 29 -7.24 -6.13 3.13
CA PHE A 29 -6.92 -6.66 1.82
C PHE A 29 -6.05 -5.70 1.01
N TRP A 30 -6.39 -4.40 0.96
CA TRP A 30 -5.62 -3.49 0.14
C TRP A 30 -4.18 -3.37 0.64
N MET A 31 -3.99 -3.47 1.96
CA MET A 31 -2.64 -3.42 2.51
C MET A 31 -1.86 -4.65 2.12
N ALA A 32 -2.46 -5.82 2.27
CA ALA A 32 -1.80 -7.07 1.93
C ALA A 32 -1.47 -7.14 0.43
N ASP A 33 -2.42 -6.73 -0.39
CA ASP A 33 -2.24 -6.75 -1.83
C ASP A 33 -1.14 -5.78 -2.26
N THR A 34 -1.12 -4.59 -1.64
CA THR A 34 -0.10 -3.59 -1.92
C THR A 34 1.29 -4.10 -1.55
N VAL A 35 1.42 -4.73 -0.38
CA VAL A 35 2.70 -5.30 0.04
C VAL A 35 3.17 -6.34 -0.97
N GLY A 36 2.27 -7.24 -1.37
CA GLY A 36 2.64 -8.28 -2.33
C GLY A 36 3.09 -7.71 -3.65
N LYS A 37 2.36 -6.73 -4.18
CA LYS A 37 2.71 -6.14 -5.46
C LYS A 37 4.01 -5.35 -5.41
N LEU A 38 4.24 -4.64 -4.31
CA LEU A 38 5.48 -3.89 -4.17
C LEU A 38 6.68 -4.81 -4.01
N LEU A 39 6.54 -5.89 -3.25
CA LEU A 39 7.64 -6.85 -3.13
C LEU A 39 7.96 -7.48 -4.47
N ASP A 40 6.94 -7.73 -5.26
CA ASP A 40 7.14 -8.26 -6.60
C ASP A 40 7.92 -7.27 -7.48
N ALA A 41 7.59 -5.99 -7.34
CA ALA A 41 8.23 -4.96 -8.16
C ALA A 41 9.68 -4.68 -7.74
N VAL A 42 9.95 -4.67 -6.43
CA VAL A 42 11.31 -4.38 -5.96
C VAL A 42 12.18 -5.62 -5.89
N GLY A 43 11.59 -6.78 -6.09
CA GLY A 43 12.36 -8.02 -6.10
C GLY A 43 12.77 -8.42 -4.70
N ASN A 44 13.85 -9.16 -4.64
CA ASN A 44 14.32 -9.71 -3.37
C ASN A 44 15.27 -8.78 -2.64
N ASP A 45 15.37 -7.55 -3.07
CA ASP A 45 16.32 -6.63 -2.48
C ASP A 45 15.71 -6.01 -1.22
N VAL A 46 15.60 -6.80 -0.19
CA VAL A 46 15.03 -6.38 1.07
C VAL A 46 16.12 -5.81 1.96
N ARG A 47 15.92 -4.58 2.39
CA ARG A 47 16.88 -3.94 3.26
C ARG A 47 16.83 -4.55 4.65
N PRO A 48 17.98 -4.66 5.32
CA PRO A 48 17.99 -5.24 6.67
C PRO A 48 17.03 -4.53 7.62
N ASP A 49 16.90 -3.21 7.50
CA ASP A 49 16.02 -2.46 8.37
C ASP A 49 14.55 -2.79 8.15
N ASP A 50 14.21 -3.24 6.95
CA ASP A 50 12.82 -3.55 6.61
C ASP A 50 12.44 -4.96 7.03
N ARG A 51 13.40 -5.79 7.36
CA ARG A 51 13.11 -7.20 7.61
C ARG A 51 12.14 -7.37 8.77
N THR A 52 12.34 -6.61 9.85
CA THR A 52 11.46 -6.70 10.99
C THR A 52 10.03 -6.28 10.63
N LEU A 53 9.90 -5.25 9.81
CA LEU A 53 8.59 -4.79 9.38
C LEU A 53 7.91 -5.83 8.51
N LEU A 54 8.66 -6.42 7.58
CA LEU A 54 8.10 -7.43 6.70
C LEU A 54 7.71 -8.69 7.45
N ARG A 55 8.45 -9.00 8.52
CA ARG A 55 8.06 -10.12 9.35
C ARG A 55 6.67 -9.94 9.94
N VAL A 56 6.39 -8.75 10.46
CA VAL A 56 5.08 -8.45 11.00
C VAL A 56 4.03 -8.46 9.90
N LEU A 57 4.36 -7.90 8.74
CA LEU A 57 3.44 -7.87 7.62
C LEU A 57 3.14 -9.27 7.09
N GLY A 58 3.97 -10.24 7.44
CA GLY A 58 3.70 -11.62 7.11
C GLY A 58 2.38 -12.12 7.67
N ALA A 59 1.85 -11.46 8.68
CA ALA A 59 0.55 -11.84 9.22
C ALA A 59 -0.59 -11.65 8.22
N ILE A 60 -0.42 -10.73 7.26
CA ILE A 60 -1.46 -10.48 6.25
C ILE A 60 -0.97 -10.82 4.84
N GLN A 61 0.34 -10.98 4.65
CA GLN A 61 0.89 -11.25 3.32
C GLN A 61 2.04 -12.25 3.44
N PRO A 62 1.79 -13.52 3.09
CA PRO A 62 2.83 -14.55 3.24
C PRO A 62 4.13 -14.23 2.48
N THR A 63 4.04 -13.52 1.36
CA THR A 63 5.24 -13.14 0.64
C THR A 63 6.18 -12.29 1.49
N ALA A 64 5.59 -11.42 2.34
CA ALA A 64 6.40 -10.59 3.22
C ALA A 64 7.16 -11.44 4.23
N ALA A 65 6.51 -12.47 4.77
CA ALA A 65 7.18 -13.38 5.70
C ALA A 65 8.33 -14.10 5.01
N ALA A 66 8.10 -14.57 3.81
CA ALA A 66 9.14 -15.28 3.05
C ALA A 66 10.33 -14.35 2.78
N CYS A 67 10.06 -13.10 2.41
CA CYS A 67 11.12 -12.14 2.17
C CYS A 67 11.91 -11.84 3.43
N ALA A 68 11.28 -11.96 4.60
CA ALA A 68 11.94 -11.74 5.88
C ALA A 68 12.65 -13.00 6.37
N GLY A 69 12.57 -14.10 5.63
CA GLY A 69 13.22 -15.34 6.01
C GLY A 69 12.45 -16.12 7.06
N VAL A 70 11.16 -15.88 7.18
CA VAL A 70 10.33 -16.56 8.17
C VAL A 70 9.58 -17.68 7.50
N GLU A 71 9.63 -18.87 8.11
CA GLU A 71 8.86 -19.99 7.64
C GLU A 71 7.71 -20.22 8.59
N GLY A 72 6.60 -20.66 8.03
CA GLY A 72 5.44 -20.94 8.83
C GLY A 72 4.55 -19.73 8.99
N GLU A 73 3.55 -19.92 9.81
CA GLU A 73 2.52 -18.92 10.01
C GLU A 73 3.00 -17.80 10.91
N VAL A 74 2.62 -16.58 10.56
CA VAL A 74 2.94 -15.41 11.35
C VAL A 74 1.64 -14.81 11.87
N THR A 75 1.63 -14.46 13.14
CA THR A 75 0.49 -13.77 13.71
C THR A 75 0.96 -12.46 14.31
N ALA A 76 0.11 -11.45 14.23
CA ALA A 76 0.41 -10.15 14.80
C ALA A 76 -0.90 -9.42 15.05
N ALA A 77 -0.91 -8.58 16.08
CA ALA A 77 -2.08 -7.78 16.37
C ALA A 77 -2.34 -6.79 15.24
N PRO A 78 -3.62 -6.45 15.00
CA PRO A 78 -3.92 -5.49 13.93
C PRO A 78 -3.17 -4.17 14.06
N ALA A 79 -3.00 -3.67 15.27
CA ALA A 79 -2.26 -2.42 15.46
C ALA A 79 -0.80 -2.55 15.05
N ALA A 80 -0.20 -3.70 15.33
CA ALA A 80 1.19 -3.95 14.94
C ALA A 80 1.32 -4.03 13.42
N VAL A 81 0.36 -4.68 12.77
CA VAL A 81 0.34 -4.78 11.32
C VAL A 81 0.20 -3.39 10.71
N ALA A 82 -0.71 -2.58 11.25
CA ALA A 82 -0.93 -1.23 10.75
C ALA A 82 0.34 -0.39 10.85
N GLN A 83 1.00 -0.45 12.00
CA GLN A 83 2.23 0.32 12.18
C GLN A 83 3.34 -0.16 11.25
N ALA A 84 3.49 -1.47 11.12
CA ALA A 84 4.52 -2.00 10.24
C ALA A 84 4.27 -1.58 8.79
N PHE A 85 3.02 -1.62 8.38
CA PHE A 85 2.68 -1.22 7.02
C PHE A 85 3.01 0.25 6.78
N ILE A 86 2.61 1.12 7.71
CA ILE A 86 2.86 2.56 7.57
C ILE A 86 4.36 2.82 7.50
N ARG A 87 5.13 2.20 8.38
CA ARG A 87 6.57 2.45 8.41
C ARG A 87 7.26 1.92 7.16
N TRP A 88 6.89 0.74 6.73
CA TRP A 88 7.50 0.15 5.55
C TRP A 88 7.18 0.94 4.31
N LEU A 89 5.90 1.30 4.15
CA LEU A 89 5.47 2.05 2.99
C LEU A 89 6.11 3.44 2.94
N THR A 90 6.16 4.11 4.09
CA THR A 90 6.78 5.43 4.18
C THR A 90 8.27 5.35 3.84
N GLY A 91 8.94 4.33 4.34
CA GLY A 91 10.36 4.16 4.05
C GLY A 91 10.62 3.90 2.58
N LEU A 92 9.76 3.08 1.97
CA LEU A 92 9.91 2.80 0.54
C LEU A 92 9.66 4.05 -0.29
N ALA A 93 8.61 4.80 0.05
CA ALA A 93 8.28 6.03 -0.67
C ALA A 93 9.39 7.07 -0.54
N ALA A 94 10.11 7.07 0.57
CA ALA A 94 11.21 8.00 0.75
C ALA A 94 12.38 7.69 -0.18
N ARG A 95 12.48 6.44 -0.62
CA ARG A 95 13.57 6.03 -1.50
C ARG A 95 13.21 6.20 -2.97
N GLN A 96 11.94 6.10 -3.31
CA GLN A 96 11.50 6.33 -4.67
C GLN A 96 10.02 6.65 -4.67
N PRO A 97 9.58 7.47 -5.61
CA PRO A 97 8.17 7.84 -5.65
C PRO A 97 7.29 6.62 -5.76
N LEU A 98 6.17 6.67 -5.06
CA LEU A 98 5.25 5.55 -4.96
C LEU A 98 3.83 6.07 -5.04
N ALA A 99 3.04 5.49 -5.93
CA ALA A 99 1.63 5.83 -6.05
C ALA A 99 0.79 4.58 -5.80
N VAL A 100 -0.20 4.70 -4.94
CA VAL A 100 -1.11 3.60 -4.64
C VAL A 100 -2.52 4.07 -4.96
N HIS A 101 -3.19 3.34 -5.83
CA HIS A 101 -4.56 3.63 -6.22
C HIS A 101 -5.46 2.57 -5.62
N ILE A 102 -6.32 2.97 -4.71
CA ILE A 102 -7.19 2.06 -3.95
C ILE A 102 -8.61 2.22 -4.44
N ARG A 103 -9.14 1.16 -5.02
CA ARG A 103 -10.51 1.17 -5.51
C ARG A 103 -11.43 0.54 -4.48
N ARG A 104 -12.71 0.86 -4.57
CA ARG A 104 -13.73 0.35 -3.67
C ARG A 104 -13.43 0.69 -2.22
N ALA A 105 -12.99 1.91 -2.00
CA ALA A 105 -12.60 2.35 -0.66
C ALA A 105 -13.75 2.25 0.34
N GLY A 106 -14.99 2.28 -0.13
CA GLY A 106 -16.13 2.14 0.75
C GLY A 106 -16.27 0.77 1.37
N GLU A 107 -15.56 -0.24 0.83
CA GLU A 107 -15.59 -1.59 1.37
C GLU A 107 -14.50 -1.83 2.43
N MET A 108 -13.80 -0.78 2.81
CA MET A 108 -12.63 -0.91 3.66
C MET A 108 -13.00 -1.22 5.10
N ASP A 109 -12.24 -2.11 5.73
CA ASP A 109 -12.40 -2.40 7.14
C ASP A 109 -11.83 -1.27 8.00
N ASP A 110 -12.10 -1.31 9.29
CA ASP A 110 -11.71 -0.22 10.18
C ASP A 110 -10.21 -0.03 10.29
N VAL A 111 -9.46 -1.12 10.35
CA VAL A 111 -8.00 -1.04 10.47
C VAL A 111 -7.42 -0.40 9.21
N SER A 112 -7.87 -0.87 8.04
CA SER A 112 -7.41 -0.31 6.77
C SER A 112 -7.76 1.15 6.63
N ARG A 113 -8.96 1.53 7.09
CA ARG A 113 -9.39 2.91 7.02
C ARG A 113 -8.53 3.80 7.91
N GLY A 114 -8.22 3.31 9.10
CA GLY A 114 -7.36 4.07 10.00
C GLY A 114 -5.98 4.31 9.41
N VAL A 115 -5.43 3.29 8.75
CA VAL A 115 -4.14 3.43 8.09
C VAL A 115 -4.22 4.46 6.96
N LEU A 116 -5.27 4.36 6.15
CA LEU A 116 -5.42 5.29 5.04
C LEU A 116 -5.57 6.73 5.55
N GLU A 117 -6.40 6.93 6.56
CA GLU A 117 -6.60 8.26 7.12
C GLU A 117 -5.32 8.83 7.69
N TYR A 118 -4.55 7.99 8.36
CA TYR A 118 -3.27 8.42 8.92
C TYR A 118 -2.33 8.87 7.80
N LEU A 119 -2.22 8.08 6.74
CA LEU A 119 -1.33 8.41 5.65
C LEU A 119 -1.77 9.66 4.90
N LEU A 120 -3.08 9.85 4.74
CA LEU A 120 -3.58 11.05 4.09
C LEU A 120 -3.30 12.29 4.93
N ALA A 121 -3.35 12.16 6.25
CA ALA A 121 -3.08 13.28 7.14
C ALA A 121 -1.60 13.61 7.18
N GLU A 122 -0.74 12.59 7.23
CA GLU A 122 0.69 12.79 7.37
C GLU A 122 1.39 13.16 6.07
N ARG A 123 0.84 12.72 4.96
CA ARG A 123 1.38 13.00 3.63
C ARG A 123 2.87 12.70 3.54
N PRO A 124 3.27 11.44 3.72
CA PRO A 124 4.69 11.10 3.63
C PRO A 124 5.28 11.50 2.28
N ALA A 125 6.50 11.99 2.29
CA ALA A 125 7.15 12.42 1.06
C ALA A 125 7.28 11.24 0.09
N GLY A 126 6.98 11.50 -1.16
CA GLY A 126 7.11 10.49 -2.20
C GLY A 126 5.91 9.58 -2.35
N LEU A 127 4.93 9.68 -1.46
CA LEU A 127 3.75 8.81 -1.50
C LEU A 127 2.53 9.57 -2.02
N THR A 128 1.90 8.98 -3.03
CA THR A 128 0.65 9.50 -3.57
C THR A 128 -0.43 8.45 -3.37
N LEU A 129 -1.53 8.85 -2.75
CA LEU A 129 -2.65 7.93 -2.51
C LEU A 129 -3.87 8.45 -3.27
N LEU A 130 -4.46 7.57 -4.04
CA LEU A 130 -5.68 7.87 -4.78
C LEU A 130 -6.74 6.87 -4.39
N THR A 131 -7.94 7.34 -4.12
CA THR A 131 -9.00 6.43 -3.71
C THR A 131 -10.21 6.60 -4.61
N GLU A 132 -10.92 5.50 -4.81
CA GLU A 132 -12.20 5.48 -5.49
C GLU A 132 -13.18 4.70 -4.65
N ASP A 133 -14.39 5.20 -4.63
CA ASP A 133 -15.39 4.52 -3.86
C ASP A 133 -16.15 3.51 -4.65
N GLY A 134 -15.62 2.98 -5.60
CA GLY A 134 -16.26 1.92 -6.24
C GLY A 134 -17.39 2.30 -7.02
N GLY A 135 -17.43 3.00 -7.53
CA GLY A 135 -18.37 3.10 -8.25
C GLY A 135 -19.15 4.11 -8.35
N ALA A 136 -20.03 3.97 -8.34
CA ALA A 136 -20.87 4.86 -8.60
C ALA A 136 -20.70 6.07 -7.98
N LEU A 137 -20.45 6.15 -7.17
CA LEU A 137 -20.39 7.23 -6.56
C LEU A 137 -19.39 7.91 -6.59
N GLY A 138 -18.83 7.64 -6.97
CA GLY A 138 -17.77 8.17 -6.99
C GLY A 138 -17.68 9.46 -6.60
N ASP A 139 -17.96 9.83 -6.47
CA ASP A 139 -17.78 10.92 -6.21
C ASP A 139 -17.77 11.39 -5.05
N MET A 140 -17.68 11.25 -4.56
CA MET A 140 -17.54 11.61 -3.72
C MET A 140 -17.03 12.02 -3.03
N PRO A 141 -16.98 12.50 -2.87
CA PRO A 141 -16.30 12.81 -2.44
C PRO A 141 -15.79 12.91 -1.60
N SER A 142 -15.66 12.77 -1.77
CA SER A 142 -15.18 12.69 -1.34
C SER A 142 -14.96 12.85 -0.70
N GLY A 143 -15.05 12.96 -0.70
CA GLY A 143 -14.70 12.92 -0.35
C GLY A 143 -14.89 13.01 0.33
N LYS A 144 -15.09 13.13 0.52
CA LYS A 144 -15.16 13.10 0.96
C LYS A 144 -15.06 13.11 1.25
#